data_87a68c99ea3e396a9932926164f2c77d
#
_entry.id   87a68c99ea3e396a9932926164f2c77d
#
_cell.length_a   1.000
_cell.length_b   1.000
_cell.length_c   1.000
_cell.angle_alpha   90.00
_cell.angle_beta   90.00
_cell.angle_gamma   90.00
#
_symmetry.space_group_name_H-M   'P 1'
#
loop_
_entity.id
_entity.type
_entity.pdbx_description
1 polymer ?
#
loop_
_entity_poly.entity_id
_entity_poly.type
_entity_poly.pdbx_seq_one_letter_code
_entity_poly.pdbx_strand_id
1 'polypeptide(L)'
;MNKNIIFFDVETNGVRGSSVLSISAIKVNYDFDNNKWTKVAEYDRFYFRNEGEKINLGAIEVNGLTDEVIEKKRVGTNYAKTFKEDLDSFYIFCQDTDHYVAHNIKFDRSFIPFPLKHQFDTMIENINIVKAGINSNYGTYKWPKLMECAKFYKVPIDESQLHESLYDVLITFRVLFKMTKHPIARKSVINFLNKN
;
A
#
# COMPACT_ATOMS: atom_id res chain seq x y z
N MET A 1 -10.66 10.63 21.01
CA MET A 1 -10.21 11.29 19.75
C MET A 1 -10.03 10.22 18.70
N ASN A 2 -10.57 10.42 17.49
CA ASN A 2 -10.52 9.41 16.42
C ASN A 2 -9.76 9.94 15.22
N LYS A 3 -9.08 9.08 14.48
CA LYS A 3 -8.31 9.43 13.29
C LYS A 3 -8.52 8.39 12.18
N ASN A 4 -8.85 8.85 10.97
CA ASN A 4 -8.89 8.01 9.80
C ASN A 4 -7.50 7.87 9.18
N ILE A 5 -7.14 6.66 8.79
CA ILE A 5 -5.85 6.30 8.20
C ILE A 5 -6.15 5.46 6.97
N ILE A 6 -5.56 5.80 5.83
CA ILE A 6 -5.64 4.99 4.62
C ILE A 6 -4.34 4.18 4.48
N PHE A 7 -4.49 2.89 4.36
CA PHE A 7 -3.47 1.95 3.89
C PHE A 7 -3.75 1.69 2.42
N PHE A 8 -2.76 1.80 1.55
CA PHE A 8 -2.96 1.61 0.12
C PHE A 8 -1.73 1.00 -0.54
N ASP A 9 -1.95 0.41 -1.71
CA ASP A 9 -0.94 -0.20 -2.56
C ASP A 9 -1.37 -0.08 -4.02
N VAL A 10 -0.42 0.04 -4.94
CA VAL A 10 -0.68 0.12 -6.38
C VAL A 10 0.13 -0.91 -7.15
N GLU A 11 -0.53 -1.62 -8.06
CA GLU A 11 0.16 -2.41 -9.08
C GLU A 11 0.14 -1.65 -10.41
N THR A 12 1.25 -1.71 -11.11
CA THR A 12 1.48 -0.84 -12.26
C THR A 12 2.03 -1.59 -13.45
N ASN A 13 1.91 -1.01 -14.65
CA ASN A 13 2.54 -1.54 -15.86
C ASN A 13 4.06 -1.28 -15.92
N GLY A 14 4.64 -0.68 -14.88
CA GLY A 14 6.07 -0.37 -14.81
C GLY A 14 6.40 0.71 -13.78
N VAL A 15 7.49 1.44 -14.03
CA VAL A 15 7.94 2.50 -13.14
C VAL A 15 7.12 3.79 -13.32
N ARG A 16 7.50 4.85 -12.59
CA ARG A 16 6.85 6.16 -12.62
C ARG A 16 6.50 6.62 -14.05
N GLY A 17 5.24 7.02 -14.23
CA GLY A 17 4.70 7.46 -15.51
C GLY A 17 3.99 6.38 -16.32
N SER A 18 4.06 5.11 -15.89
CA SER A 18 3.25 4.02 -16.44
C SER A 18 1.83 4.02 -15.87
N SER A 19 0.96 3.23 -16.47
CA SER A 19 -0.42 3.05 -15.99
C SER A 19 -0.48 2.34 -14.64
N VAL A 20 -1.39 2.76 -13.79
CA VAL A 20 -1.86 1.98 -12.64
C VAL A 20 -2.80 0.89 -13.17
N LEU A 21 -2.52 -0.36 -12.83
CA LEU A 21 -3.30 -1.53 -13.22
C LEU A 21 -4.23 -2.00 -12.09
N SER A 22 -3.84 -1.80 -10.83
CA SER A 22 -4.74 -1.89 -9.70
C SER A 22 -4.38 -0.86 -8.63
N ILE A 23 -5.38 -0.45 -7.88
CA ILE A 23 -5.19 0.28 -6.64
C ILE A 23 -6.13 -0.28 -5.59
N SER A 24 -5.57 -0.68 -4.48
CA SER A 24 -6.32 -1.17 -3.33
C SER A 24 -6.05 -0.30 -2.13
N ALA A 25 -7.07 -0.06 -1.33
CA ALA A 25 -6.93 0.69 -0.09
C ALA A 25 -7.95 0.24 0.95
N ILE A 26 -7.56 0.34 2.21
CA ILE A 26 -8.51 0.27 3.33
C ILE A 26 -8.44 1.56 4.13
N LYS A 27 -9.61 2.08 4.50
CA LYS A 27 -9.72 3.16 5.47
C LYS A 27 -9.97 2.56 6.85
N VAL A 28 -9.13 2.90 7.80
CA VAL A 28 -9.18 2.38 9.16
C VAL A 28 -9.33 3.56 10.12
N ASN A 29 -10.31 3.49 11.00
CA ASN A 29 -10.47 4.43 12.09
C ASN A 29 -9.69 3.95 13.31
N TYR A 30 -8.83 4.81 13.85
CA TYR A 30 -8.12 4.58 15.10
C TYR A 30 -8.71 5.43 16.22
N ASP A 31 -9.26 4.77 17.22
CA ASP A 31 -9.75 5.37 18.45
C ASP A 31 -8.63 5.37 19.50
N PHE A 32 -8.12 6.56 19.82
CA PHE A 32 -7.03 6.74 20.78
C PHE A 32 -7.46 6.38 22.22
N ASP A 33 -8.71 6.66 22.57
CA ASP A 33 -9.19 6.49 23.95
C ASP A 33 -9.31 5.00 24.28
N ASN A 34 -9.74 4.20 23.32
CA ASN A 34 -9.94 2.76 23.47
C ASN A 34 -8.81 1.92 22.85
N ASN A 35 -7.80 2.56 22.23
CA ASN A 35 -6.73 1.89 21.46
C ASN A 35 -7.29 0.85 20.46
N LYS A 36 -8.35 1.23 19.76
CA LYS A 36 -9.10 0.34 18.87
C LYS A 36 -8.94 0.75 17.42
N TRP A 37 -8.68 -0.24 16.56
CA TRP A 37 -8.60 -0.11 15.12
C TRP A 37 -9.83 -0.75 14.48
N THR A 38 -10.52 -0.01 13.61
CA THR A 38 -11.74 -0.50 12.95
C THR A 38 -11.67 -0.17 11.46
N LYS A 39 -11.71 -1.18 10.58
CA LYS A 39 -11.84 -0.97 9.13
C LYS A 39 -13.23 -0.38 8.87
N VAL A 40 -13.28 0.78 8.23
CA VAL A 40 -14.53 1.53 7.96
C VAL A 40 -14.88 1.58 6.48
N ALA A 41 -13.90 1.42 5.59
CA ALA A 41 -14.14 1.37 4.16
C ALA A 41 -13.03 0.60 3.43
N GLU A 42 -13.33 0.18 2.22
CA GLU A 42 -12.42 -0.51 1.31
C GLU A 42 -12.57 0.04 -0.10
N TYR A 43 -11.49 0.12 -0.81
CA TYR A 43 -11.41 0.46 -2.23
C TYR A 43 -10.52 -0.57 -2.90
N ASP A 44 -11.03 -1.28 -3.91
CA ASP A 44 -10.29 -2.29 -4.64
C ASP A 44 -10.72 -2.26 -6.11
N ARG A 45 -9.86 -1.72 -6.98
CA ARG A 45 -10.18 -1.53 -8.39
C ARG A 45 -9.02 -1.90 -9.30
N PHE A 46 -9.39 -2.46 -10.46
CA PHE A 46 -8.49 -2.89 -11.51
C PHE A 46 -8.71 -2.06 -12.77
N TYR A 47 -7.63 -1.72 -13.47
CA TYR A 47 -7.67 -0.82 -14.61
C TYR A 47 -6.86 -1.36 -15.77
N PHE A 48 -7.30 -1.05 -16.98
CA PHE A 48 -6.48 -1.27 -18.16
C PHE A 48 -5.41 -0.18 -18.29
N ARG A 49 -4.40 -0.44 -19.08
CA ARG A 49 -3.38 0.55 -19.46
C ARG A 49 -4.01 1.76 -20.15
N ASN A 50 -3.36 2.89 -20.01
CA ASN A 50 -3.71 4.07 -20.79
C ASN A 50 -3.54 3.79 -22.28
N GLU A 51 -4.30 4.49 -23.10
CA GLU A 51 -4.25 4.33 -24.55
C GLU A 51 -2.82 4.53 -25.09
N GLY A 52 -2.39 3.63 -25.99
CA GLY A 52 -1.06 3.66 -26.61
C GLY A 52 0.09 3.11 -25.74
N GLU A 53 -0.15 2.79 -24.46
CA GLU A 53 0.86 2.22 -23.59
C GLU A 53 1.06 0.72 -23.88
N LYS A 54 2.31 0.34 -24.17
CA LYS A 54 2.66 -1.07 -24.42
C LYS A 54 2.68 -1.88 -23.12
N ILE A 55 2.37 -3.17 -23.25
CA ILE A 55 2.55 -4.14 -22.17
C ILE A 55 4.02 -4.20 -21.74
N ASN A 56 4.24 -4.15 -20.45
CA ASN A 56 5.54 -4.41 -19.84
C ASN A 56 5.56 -5.84 -19.25
N LEU A 57 6.24 -6.75 -19.94
CA LEU A 57 6.31 -8.15 -19.51
C LEU A 57 6.96 -8.30 -18.12
N GLY A 58 7.97 -7.48 -17.80
CA GLY A 58 8.60 -7.51 -16.48
C GLY A 58 7.64 -7.10 -15.36
N ALA A 59 6.67 -6.21 -15.61
CA ALA A 59 5.63 -5.89 -14.65
C ALA A 59 4.66 -7.06 -14.47
N ILE A 60 4.26 -7.72 -15.57
CA ILE A 60 3.38 -8.90 -15.51
C ILE A 60 4.05 -10.05 -14.73
N GLU A 61 5.36 -10.27 -14.89
CA GLU A 61 6.10 -11.27 -14.11
C GLU A 61 6.01 -11.03 -12.60
N VAL A 62 5.84 -9.78 -12.18
CA VAL A 62 5.73 -9.40 -10.75
C VAL A 62 4.29 -9.48 -10.26
N ASN A 63 3.34 -8.85 -10.99
CA ASN A 63 1.98 -8.65 -10.49
C ASN A 63 0.91 -9.53 -11.17
N GLY A 64 1.26 -10.24 -12.24
CA GLY A 64 0.33 -11.16 -12.95
C GLY A 64 -0.83 -10.47 -13.68
N LEU A 65 -0.86 -9.12 -13.76
CA LEU A 65 -1.99 -8.37 -14.30
C LEU A 65 -1.94 -8.25 -15.83
N THR A 66 -2.32 -9.32 -16.52
CA THR A 66 -2.62 -9.26 -17.97
C THR A 66 -3.98 -8.62 -18.22
N ASP A 67 -4.25 -8.22 -19.48
CA ASP A 67 -5.56 -7.67 -19.84
C ASP A 67 -6.70 -8.66 -19.56
N GLU A 68 -6.48 -9.95 -19.79
CA GLU A 68 -7.46 -11.00 -19.53
C GLU A 68 -7.73 -11.16 -18.02
N VAL A 69 -6.71 -11.01 -17.18
CA VAL A 69 -6.87 -11.05 -15.72
C VAL A 69 -7.65 -9.81 -15.25
N ILE A 70 -7.29 -8.64 -15.76
CA ILE A 70 -7.97 -7.38 -15.44
C ILE A 70 -9.43 -7.46 -15.88
N GLU A 71 -9.72 -7.96 -17.08
CA GLU A 71 -11.10 -8.12 -17.57
C GLU A 71 -11.93 -9.02 -16.65
N LYS A 72 -11.37 -10.16 -16.21
CA LYS A 72 -12.02 -11.05 -15.25
C LYS A 72 -12.28 -10.38 -13.90
N LYS A 73 -11.32 -9.63 -13.37
CA LYS A 73 -11.45 -8.89 -12.09
C LYS A 73 -12.50 -7.76 -12.20
N ARG A 74 -12.78 -7.28 -13.41
CA ARG A 74 -13.75 -6.21 -13.68
C ARG A 74 -15.16 -6.69 -14.00
N VAL A 75 -15.41 -8.00 -14.06
CA VAL A 75 -16.75 -8.53 -14.32
C VAL A 75 -17.76 -7.97 -13.30
N GLY A 76 -18.86 -7.39 -13.82
CA GLY A 76 -19.92 -6.78 -12.98
C GLY A 76 -19.58 -5.39 -12.42
N THR A 77 -18.44 -4.79 -12.79
CA THR A 77 -18.10 -3.43 -12.39
C THR A 77 -18.50 -2.40 -13.45
N ASN A 78 -18.73 -1.15 -13.01
CA ASN A 78 -19.16 -0.05 -13.87
C ASN A 78 -18.28 1.22 -13.76
N TYR A 79 -17.13 1.14 -13.10
CA TYR A 79 -16.19 2.28 -13.02
C TYR A 79 -15.33 2.42 -14.29
N ALA A 80 -14.66 3.55 -14.47
CA ALA A 80 -13.88 3.87 -15.66
C ALA A 80 -12.81 2.81 -16.00
N LYS A 81 -12.42 2.75 -17.27
CA LYS A 81 -11.46 1.72 -17.76
C LYS A 81 -10.05 1.94 -17.27
N THR A 82 -9.60 3.19 -17.13
CA THR A 82 -8.26 3.55 -16.70
C THR A 82 -8.31 4.29 -15.37
N PHE A 83 -7.24 4.16 -14.58
CA PHE A 83 -7.14 4.90 -13.31
C PHE A 83 -7.17 6.42 -13.52
N LYS A 84 -6.59 6.89 -14.63
CA LYS A 84 -6.60 8.32 -14.98
C LYS A 84 -8.02 8.89 -15.09
N GLU A 85 -8.93 8.12 -15.65
CA GLU A 85 -10.34 8.50 -15.81
C GLU A 85 -11.15 8.33 -14.52
N ASP A 86 -10.69 7.46 -13.58
CA ASP A 86 -11.36 7.14 -12.31
C ASP A 86 -10.73 7.83 -11.09
N LEU A 87 -9.79 8.73 -11.33
CA LEU A 87 -9.00 9.38 -10.28
C LEU A 87 -9.86 10.07 -9.21
N ASP A 88 -10.92 10.74 -9.63
CA ASP A 88 -11.85 11.44 -8.73
C ASP A 88 -12.50 10.48 -7.73
N SER A 89 -12.76 9.24 -8.14
CA SER A 89 -13.31 8.22 -7.26
C SER A 89 -12.35 7.87 -6.12
N PHE A 90 -11.06 7.72 -6.41
CA PHE A 90 -10.05 7.49 -5.37
C PHE A 90 -9.82 8.74 -4.51
N TYR A 91 -9.83 9.93 -5.12
CA TYR A 91 -9.77 11.20 -4.37
C TYR A 91 -10.93 11.33 -3.37
N ILE A 92 -12.15 11.01 -3.79
CA ILE A 92 -13.34 11.00 -2.91
C ILE A 92 -13.15 9.98 -1.77
N PHE A 93 -12.64 8.77 -2.07
CA PHE A 93 -12.33 7.79 -1.05
C PHE A 93 -11.33 8.33 -0.02
N CYS A 94 -10.38 9.17 -0.44
CA CYS A 94 -9.35 9.75 0.42
C CYS A 94 -9.84 10.97 1.25
N GLN A 95 -11.02 11.53 0.95
CA GLN A 95 -11.56 12.64 1.73
C GLN A 95 -11.66 12.27 3.22
N ASP A 96 -11.62 13.27 4.10
CA ASP A 96 -11.60 13.15 5.58
C ASP A 96 -10.42 12.34 6.15
N THR A 97 -9.33 12.19 5.37
CA THR A 97 -8.13 11.49 5.82
C THR A 97 -6.88 12.29 5.49
N ASP A 98 -6.06 12.51 6.51
CA ASP A 98 -4.75 13.16 6.39
C ASP A 98 -3.58 12.17 6.51
N HIS A 99 -3.85 10.92 6.91
CA HIS A 99 -2.83 9.91 7.23
C HIS A 99 -2.83 8.77 6.24
N TYR A 100 -1.66 8.50 5.65
CA TYR A 100 -1.49 7.51 4.58
C TYR A 100 -0.32 6.58 4.90
N VAL A 101 -0.51 5.30 4.68
CA VAL A 101 0.47 4.25 4.96
C VAL A 101 0.60 3.34 3.74
N ALA A 102 1.83 3.03 3.35
CA ALA A 102 2.13 1.98 2.38
C ALA A 102 3.47 1.30 2.72
N HIS A 103 3.78 0.23 2.03
CA HIS A 103 5.10 -0.40 2.10
C HIS A 103 5.92 0.03 0.89
N ASN A 104 6.88 0.95 1.06
CA ASN A 104 7.56 1.72 0.02
C ASN A 104 6.67 2.84 -0.57
N ILE A 105 6.02 3.60 0.30
CA ILE A 105 5.05 4.65 -0.05
C ILE A 105 5.57 5.64 -1.12
N LYS A 106 6.88 5.80 -1.24
CA LYS A 106 7.48 6.67 -2.26
C LYS A 106 7.14 6.20 -3.67
N PHE A 107 7.05 4.89 -3.89
CA PHE A 107 6.63 4.30 -5.15
C PHE A 107 5.15 4.57 -5.39
N ASP A 108 4.28 4.10 -4.53
CA ASP A 108 2.82 4.18 -4.66
C ASP A 108 2.32 5.62 -4.82
N ARG A 109 2.83 6.51 -3.97
CA ARG A 109 2.52 7.93 -4.03
C ARG A 109 2.88 8.57 -5.37
N SER A 110 3.87 8.06 -6.09
CA SER A 110 4.29 8.63 -7.37
C SER A 110 3.22 8.53 -8.48
N PHE A 111 2.22 7.69 -8.27
CA PHE A 111 1.09 7.48 -9.16
C PHE A 111 -0.17 8.24 -8.72
N ILE A 112 -0.15 8.87 -7.54
CA ILE A 112 -1.27 9.64 -6.99
C ILE A 112 -1.01 11.13 -7.23
N PRO A 113 -1.78 11.81 -8.09
CA PRO A 113 -1.49 13.18 -8.52
C PRO A 113 -2.02 14.27 -7.56
N PHE A 114 -2.47 13.89 -6.36
CA PHE A 114 -2.88 14.84 -5.32
C PHE A 114 -2.04 14.65 -4.04
N PRO A 115 -1.97 15.67 -3.16
CA PRO A 115 -1.17 15.61 -1.95
C PRO A 115 -1.66 14.56 -0.95
N LEU A 116 -0.75 13.74 -0.44
CA LEU A 116 -0.96 12.88 0.72
C LEU A 116 -0.23 13.53 1.92
N LYS A 117 -0.97 14.05 2.89
CA LYS A 117 -0.43 14.99 3.91
C LYS A 117 0.58 14.31 4.84
N HIS A 118 0.17 13.35 5.63
CA HIS A 118 1.03 12.64 6.58
C HIS A 118 1.26 11.23 6.07
N GLN A 119 2.49 10.94 5.72
CA GLN A 119 2.88 9.66 5.13
C GLN A 119 3.69 8.84 6.13
N PHE A 120 3.48 7.53 6.11
CA PHE A 120 4.25 6.56 6.87
C PHE A 120 4.66 5.40 5.96
N ASP A 121 5.95 5.15 5.90
CA ASP A 121 6.55 4.07 5.09
C ASP A 121 6.95 2.90 5.98
N THR A 122 6.18 1.82 5.94
CA THR A 122 6.50 0.64 6.75
C THR A 122 7.81 -0.04 6.34
N MET A 123 8.27 0.12 5.10
CA MET A 123 9.57 -0.39 4.66
C MET A 123 10.73 0.39 5.31
N ILE A 124 10.71 1.71 5.16
CA ILE A 124 11.80 2.58 5.64
C ILE A 124 11.92 2.51 7.16
N GLU A 125 10.81 2.58 7.88
CA GLU A 125 10.77 2.51 9.34
C GLU A 125 11.28 1.17 9.90
N ASN A 126 11.32 0.13 9.08
CA ASN A 126 11.75 -1.20 9.48
C ASN A 126 13.18 -1.57 9.06
N ILE A 127 13.91 -0.73 8.32
CA ILE A 127 15.28 -1.04 7.86
C ILE A 127 16.19 -1.48 9.02
N ASN A 128 16.24 -0.67 10.08
CA ASN A 128 17.11 -0.90 11.24
C ASN A 128 16.49 -1.85 12.29
N ILE A 129 15.24 -2.25 12.11
CA ILE A 129 14.52 -3.15 13.03
C ILE A 129 14.57 -4.57 12.50
N VAL A 130 14.14 -4.79 11.26
CA VAL A 130 14.09 -6.11 10.62
C VAL A 130 15.48 -6.61 10.21
N LYS A 131 16.36 -5.68 9.74
CA LYS A 131 17.73 -6.00 9.33
C LYS A 131 17.80 -7.16 8.33
N ALA A 132 17.05 -7.05 7.25
CA ALA A 132 16.80 -8.09 6.24
C ALA A 132 18.06 -8.54 5.44
N GLY A 133 19.23 -8.17 5.87
CA GLY A 133 20.55 -8.45 5.26
C GLY A 133 21.32 -7.18 4.96
N ILE A 134 22.58 -7.36 4.58
CA ILE A 134 23.47 -6.23 4.26
C ILE A 134 23.44 -5.96 2.75
N ASN A 135 23.33 -4.71 2.37
CA ASN A 135 23.60 -4.25 1.02
C ASN A 135 25.12 -4.14 0.85
N SER A 136 25.70 -5.05 0.08
CA SER A 136 27.16 -5.14 -0.10
C SER A 136 27.78 -3.87 -0.71
N ASN A 137 27.01 -3.10 -1.48
CA ASN A 137 27.52 -1.88 -2.14
C ASN A 137 27.62 -0.68 -1.18
N TYR A 138 26.84 -0.67 -0.11
CA TYR A 138 26.72 0.50 0.78
C TYR A 138 27.03 0.20 2.25
N GLY A 139 27.23 -1.07 2.62
CA GLY A 139 27.44 -1.47 4.02
C GLY A 139 26.26 -1.20 4.96
N THR A 140 25.09 -0.89 4.39
CA THR A 140 23.85 -0.62 5.13
C THR A 140 22.91 -1.81 5.08
N TYR A 141 21.88 -1.83 5.94
CA TYR A 141 20.83 -2.85 5.83
C TYR A 141 20.03 -2.67 4.53
N LYS A 142 19.64 -3.79 3.93
CA LYS A 142 18.69 -3.78 2.79
C LYS A 142 17.33 -3.25 3.23
N TRP A 143 16.63 -2.67 2.30
CA TRP A 143 15.20 -2.37 2.46
C TRP A 143 14.42 -3.68 2.58
N PRO A 144 13.73 -3.92 3.70
CA PRO A 144 13.01 -5.16 3.89
C PRO A 144 11.79 -5.23 2.98
N LYS A 145 11.55 -6.39 2.37
CA LYS A 145 10.31 -6.66 1.65
C LYS A 145 9.14 -6.75 2.64
N LEU A 146 7.92 -6.54 2.18
CA LEU A 146 6.71 -6.66 3.00
C LEU A 146 6.63 -8.02 3.71
N MET A 147 6.93 -9.10 2.98
CA MET A 147 6.99 -10.45 3.53
C MET A 147 8.05 -10.60 4.65
N GLU A 148 9.21 -9.95 4.53
CA GLU A 148 10.26 -10.01 5.56
C GLU A 148 9.82 -9.26 6.83
N CYS A 149 9.14 -8.11 6.68
CA CYS A 149 8.51 -7.41 7.79
C CYS A 149 7.41 -8.26 8.44
N ALA A 150 6.54 -8.87 7.66
CA ALA A 150 5.46 -9.70 8.15
C ALA A 150 5.99 -10.92 8.94
N LYS A 151 7.00 -11.62 8.41
CA LYS A 151 7.68 -12.73 9.11
C LYS A 151 8.32 -12.26 10.42
N PHE A 152 9.02 -11.13 10.43
CA PHE A 152 9.63 -10.55 11.62
C PHE A 152 8.58 -10.27 12.72
N TYR A 153 7.46 -9.67 12.35
CA TYR A 153 6.38 -9.33 13.28
C TYR A 153 5.41 -10.50 13.55
N LYS A 154 5.68 -11.70 13.02
CA LYS A 154 4.83 -12.89 13.16
C LYS A 154 3.40 -12.63 12.68
N VAL A 155 3.26 -11.89 11.59
CA VAL A 155 2.00 -11.73 10.86
C VAL A 155 1.82 -12.97 9.98
N PRO A 156 0.69 -13.70 10.09
CA PRO A 156 0.40 -14.81 9.18
C PRO A 156 0.33 -14.34 7.73
N ILE A 157 0.97 -15.08 6.84
CA ILE A 157 1.05 -14.78 5.40
C ILE A 157 0.59 -16.03 4.64
N ASP A 158 -0.24 -15.83 3.64
CA ASP A 158 -0.45 -16.77 2.54
C ASP A 158 0.39 -16.30 1.34
N GLU A 159 1.48 -17.00 1.08
CA GLU A 159 2.42 -16.61 0.01
C GLU A 159 1.80 -16.68 -1.39
N SER A 160 0.71 -17.44 -1.57
CA SER A 160 -0.01 -17.50 -2.85
C SER A 160 -0.79 -16.25 -3.20
N GLN A 161 -1.09 -15.39 -2.22
CA GLN A 161 -1.83 -14.14 -2.38
C GLN A 161 -0.93 -12.89 -2.44
N LEU A 162 0.38 -13.04 -2.29
CA LEU A 162 1.33 -11.92 -2.43
C LEU A 162 1.26 -11.35 -3.85
N HIS A 163 1.40 -10.02 -3.95
CA HIS A 163 1.22 -9.25 -5.18
C HIS A 163 -0.25 -9.13 -5.65
N GLU A 164 -1.23 -9.54 -4.82
CA GLU A 164 -2.58 -9.02 -4.91
C GLU A 164 -2.66 -7.76 -4.06
N SER A 165 -2.85 -6.59 -4.66
CA SER A 165 -2.70 -5.30 -3.96
C SER A 165 -3.57 -5.17 -2.71
N LEU A 166 -4.80 -5.70 -2.71
CA LEU A 166 -5.64 -5.69 -1.50
C LEU A 166 -5.05 -6.56 -0.37
N TYR A 167 -4.47 -7.72 -0.71
CA TYR A 167 -3.82 -8.57 0.28
C TYR A 167 -2.58 -7.89 0.88
N ASP A 168 -1.77 -7.25 0.06
CA ASP A 168 -0.57 -6.51 0.50
C ASP A 168 -0.94 -5.31 1.38
N VAL A 169 -2.04 -4.61 1.09
CA VAL A 169 -2.63 -3.59 1.97
C VAL A 169 -3.00 -4.16 3.35
N LEU A 170 -3.66 -5.32 3.38
CA LEU A 170 -4.03 -5.98 4.64
C LEU A 170 -2.80 -6.43 5.45
N ILE A 171 -1.77 -6.94 4.79
CA ILE A 171 -0.50 -7.29 5.45
C ILE A 171 0.20 -6.04 5.97
N THR A 172 0.24 -4.95 5.19
CA THR A 172 0.82 -3.66 5.60
C THR A 172 0.11 -3.11 6.86
N PHE A 173 -1.23 -3.17 6.90
CA PHE A 173 -1.99 -2.82 8.10
C PHE A 173 -1.62 -3.69 9.31
N ARG A 174 -1.56 -5.02 9.13
CA ARG A 174 -1.19 -5.96 10.21
C ARG A 174 0.23 -5.73 10.72
N VAL A 175 1.18 -5.43 9.83
CA VAL A 175 2.56 -5.06 10.17
C VAL A 175 2.55 -3.79 11.03
N LEU A 176 1.90 -2.70 10.58
CA LEU A 176 1.82 -1.46 11.35
C LEU A 176 1.15 -1.69 12.71
N PHE A 177 0.08 -2.48 12.78
CA PHE A 177 -0.57 -2.84 14.04
C PHE A 177 0.40 -3.57 15.00
N LYS A 178 1.26 -4.46 14.49
CA LYS A 178 2.32 -5.09 15.31
C LYS A 178 3.42 -4.11 15.71
N MET A 179 3.77 -3.16 14.84
CA MET A 179 4.72 -2.09 15.15
C MET A 179 4.26 -1.25 16.35
N THR A 180 2.95 -1.02 16.54
CA THR A 180 2.44 -0.29 17.73
C THR A 180 2.78 -0.98 19.06
N LYS A 181 3.03 -2.29 19.04
CA LYS A 181 3.34 -3.13 20.21
C LYS A 181 4.84 -3.42 20.35
N HIS A 182 5.64 -3.09 19.34
CA HIS A 182 7.08 -3.36 19.33
C HIS A 182 7.85 -2.26 20.09
N PRO A 183 8.79 -2.58 21.00
CA PRO A 183 9.43 -1.60 21.88
C PRO A 183 10.15 -0.45 21.14
N ILE A 184 10.72 -0.73 19.97
CA ILE A 184 11.43 0.27 19.16
C ILE A 184 10.48 0.92 18.15
N ALA A 185 9.76 0.13 17.34
CA ALA A 185 8.93 0.62 16.23
C ALA A 185 7.75 1.49 16.70
N ARG A 186 7.20 1.24 17.91
CA ARG A 186 6.04 1.99 18.42
C ARG A 186 6.23 3.49 18.43
N LYS A 187 7.46 3.97 18.64
CA LYS A 187 7.74 5.40 18.74
C LYS A 187 7.44 6.11 17.42
N SER A 188 7.89 5.57 16.29
CA SER A 188 7.62 6.17 14.97
C SER A 188 6.15 6.13 14.62
N VAL A 189 5.44 5.03 14.94
CA VAL A 189 3.99 4.93 14.71
C VAL A 189 3.23 5.95 15.54
N ILE A 190 3.52 6.11 16.83
CA ILE A 190 2.88 7.11 17.69
C ILE A 190 3.15 8.52 17.18
N ASN A 191 4.39 8.83 16.80
CA ASN A 191 4.72 10.12 16.23
C ASN A 191 3.94 10.40 14.94
N PHE A 192 3.74 9.41 14.09
CA PHE A 192 2.92 9.52 12.89
C PHE A 192 1.46 9.78 13.24
N LEU A 193 0.89 9.00 14.15
CA LEU A 193 -0.51 9.12 14.56
C LEU A 193 -0.83 10.47 15.23
N ASN A 194 0.15 11.11 15.85
CA ASN A 194 -0.02 12.41 16.54
C ASN A 194 0.16 13.64 15.63
N LYS A 195 0.49 13.46 14.34
CA LYS A 195 0.54 14.59 13.40
C LYS A 195 -0.85 15.19 13.19
N ASN A 196 -0.93 16.52 13.06
CA ASN A 196 -2.15 17.29 12.81
C ASN A 196 -2.17 17.89 11.40
#